data_f873d41a1395b31a52adabd0b9c8a8c2
#
_entry.id   f873d41a1395b31a52adabd0b9c8a8c2
#
_cell.length_a   1.000
_cell.length_b   1.000
_cell.length_c   1.000
_cell.angle_alpha   90.00
_cell.angle_beta   90.00
_cell.angle_gamma   90.00
#
_symmetry.space_group_name_H-M   'P 1'
#
loop_
_entity.id
_entity.type
_entity.pdbx_description
1 polymer ?
#
loop_
_entity_poly.entity_id
_entity_poly.type
_entity_poly.pdbx_seq_one_letter_code
_entity_poly.pdbx_strand_id
1 'polypeptide(L)'
;MSAEQCPMRIPVKRDGVFDPPPELAELRTHAPVAPLTYADGHVGWIVTSYRLAREVLQDPRFSSRPELRHSAVHEVLGDGSPPEEDVPGMFVGMDPPEHTRYRKLLTGELSVRRMRQLEERIEATAHRLIDELSTPAKRADLVPEFAAPLPSLVICDLLGIPYPEWERIRPVSEHMLRTDSTADEVKECYRAIFEFLGEAVERQRKQPQDDLLGGLVQVGGLSDVELTSIAFQLFTAGHETTANMLSLGTFTLLTHPGQLAALKADPALLHGAVEELLRYLTVIQFGISRGAREDVELGGVTVKAGQTVTISLPAANRDPERFADPDVFDIRRPAAGNLAFGFGVHQCVAQQLARAEMRIGYRALFDRLPGLALAVPADRVETRTTEIVYGIKSLPVTW
;
A
#
# COMPACT_ATOMS: atom_id res chain seq x y z
N MET A 1 14.89 -8.95 -35.94
CA MET A 1 13.73 -8.07 -36.24
C MET A 1 12.76 -8.28 -35.08
N SER A 2 12.83 -7.43 -34.07
CA SER A 2 11.84 -7.43 -32.98
C SER A 2 10.51 -6.92 -33.57
N ALA A 3 9.44 -7.69 -33.45
CA ALA A 3 8.11 -7.19 -33.69
C ALA A 3 7.96 -5.96 -32.77
N GLU A 4 7.71 -4.79 -33.35
CA GLU A 4 7.34 -3.59 -32.58
C GLU A 4 6.06 -3.95 -31.84
N GLN A 5 6.17 -4.23 -30.56
CA GLN A 5 5.00 -4.43 -29.70
C GLN A 5 4.28 -3.09 -29.63
N CYS A 6 3.01 -3.07 -30.06
CA CYS A 6 2.17 -1.89 -29.93
C CYS A 6 2.03 -1.55 -28.44
N PRO A 7 2.24 -0.28 -28.04
CA PRO A 7 2.11 0.11 -26.64
C PRO A 7 0.71 -0.22 -26.11
N MET A 8 0.64 -0.89 -24.97
CA MET A 8 -0.61 -1.26 -24.31
C MET A 8 -0.92 -0.31 -23.15
N ARG A 9 -2.18 -0.19 -22.78
CA ARG A 9 -2.54 0.43 -21.48
C ARG A 9 -2.33 -0.58 -20.35
N ILE A 10 -2.19 -0.07 -19.12
CA ILE A 10 -1.99 -0.94 -17.96
C ILE A 10 -3.17 -1.93 -17.84
N PRO A 11 -2.92 -3.25 -17.71
CA PRO A 11 -3.98 -4.23 -17.52
C PRO A 11 -4.69 -4.04 -16.18
N VAL A 12 -6.02 -4.07 -16.19
CA VAL A 12 -6.86 -3.87 -15.00
C VAL A 12 -7.83 -5.02 -14.74
N LYS A 13 -8.16 -5.81 -15.77
CA LYS A 13 -9.15 -6.89 -15.68
C LYS A 13 -8.53 -8.10 -14.99
N ARG A 14 -9.15 -8.56 -13.92
CA ARG A 14 -8.79 -9.78 -13.19
C ARG A 14 -9.77 -10.88 -13.52
N ASP A 15 -9.29 -12.11 -13.66
CA ASP A 15 -10.12 -13.31 -13.88
C ASP A 15 -10.57 -13.92 -12.54
N GLY A 16 -9.81 -13.69 -11.47
CA GLY A 16 -10.11 -14.14 -10.11
C GLY A 16 -9.84 -13.04 -9.08
N VAL A 17 -10.43 -13.18 -7.90
CA VAL A 17 -10.28 -12.19 -6.82
C VAL A 17 -8.81 -12.07 -6.36
N PHE A 18 -8.07 -13.16 -6.35
CA PHE A 18 -6.70 -13.19 -5.81
C PHE A 18 -5.62 -13.03 -6.89
N ASP A 19 -5.98 -13.17 -8.16
CA ASP A 19 -5.02 -13.17 -9.24
C ASP A 19 -4.86 -11.78 -9.85
N PRO A 20 -3.64 -11.34 -10.15
CA PRO A 20 -3.43 -10.15 -10.95
C PRO A 20 -3.96 -10.36 -12.39
N PRO A 21 -4.13 -9.28 -13.18
CA PRO A 21 -4.50 -9.40 -14.59
C PRO A 21 -3.63 -10.42 -15.33
N PRO A 22 -4.22 -11.35 -16.11
CA PRO A 22 -3.47 -12.45 -16.74
C PRO A 22 -2.42 -11.96 -17.75
N GLU A 23 -2.66 -10.83 -18.41
CA GLU A 23 -1.71 -10.20 -19.34
C GLU A 23 -0.36 -9.91 -18.69
N LEU A 24 -0.34 -9.67 -17.38
CA LEU A 24 0.91 -9.43 -16.64
C LEU A 24 1.79 -10.69 -16.56
N ALA A 25 1.19 -11.88 -16.52
CA ALA A 25 1.91 -13.14 -16.55
C ALA A 25 2.49 -13.42 -17.93
N GLU A 26 1.72 -13.10 -19.00
CA GLU A 26 2.18 -13.20 -20.39
C GLU A 26 3.35 -12.26 -20.65
N LEU A 27 3.24 -10.99 -20.22
CA LEU A 27 4.33 -10.01 -20.31
C LEU A 27 5.58 -10.50 -19.58
N ARG A 28 5.44 -11.00 -18.36
CA ARG A 28 6.58 -11.49 -17.58
C ARG A 28 7.34 -12.61 -18.30
N THR A 29 6.62 -13.48 -19.00
CA THR A 29 7.20 -14.63 -19.71
C THR A 29 7.88 -14.23 -21.02
N HIS A 30 7.26 -13.31 -21.79
CA HIS A 30 7.68 -13.06 -23.17
C HIS A 30 8.34 -11.71 -23.38
N ALA A 31 7.99 -10.69 -22.57
CA ALA A 31 8.49 -9.34 -22.68
C ALA A 31 8.49 -8.67 -21.29
N PRO A 32 9.39 -9.05 -20.38
CA PRO A 32 9.39 -8.57 -18.98
C PRO A 32 9.61 -7.06 -18.86
N VAL A 33 10.06 -6.39 -19.91
CA VAL A 33 10.01 -4.94 -20.14
C VAL A 33 9.22 -4.72 -21.43
N ALA A 34 8.05 -4.11 -21.36
CA ALA A 34 7.15 -3.90 -22.50
C ALA A 34 6.72 -2.43 -22.61
N PRO A 35 6.39 -1.94 -23.82
CA PRO A 35 5.88 -0.58 -24.00
C PRO A 35 4.54 -0.38 -23.30
N LEU A 36 4.38 0.74 -22.58
CA LEU A 36 3.16 1.14 -21.88
C LEU A 36 2.71 2.52 -22.34
N THR A 37 1.43 2.67 -22.67
CA THR A 37 0.80 3.97 -22.89
C THR A 37 0.20 4.47 -21.58
N TYR A 38 0.60 5.63 -21.16
CA TYR A 38 0.12 6.33 -19.97
C TYR A 38 -1.19 7.09 -20.25
N ALA A 39 -1.85 7.57 -19.21
CA ALA A 39 -3.17 8.19 -19.33
C ALA A 39 -3.15 9.47 -20.21
N ASP A 40 -2.07 10.24 -20.14
CA ASP A 40 -1.80 11.46 -20.90
C ASP A 40 -1.27 11.23 -22.33
N GLY A 41 -1.16 9.97 -22.75
CA GLY A 41 -0.63 9.58 -24.06
C GLY A 41 0.90 9.41 -24.14
N HIS A 42 1.63 9.68 -23.06
CA HIS A 42 3.05 9.36 -22.97
C HIS A 42 3.30 7.86 -23.22
N VAL A 43 4.39 7.54 -23.90
CA VAL A 43 4.81 6.15 -24.11
C VAL A 43 6.09 5.88 -23.33
N GLY A 44 5.99 5.01 -22.35
CA GLY A 44 7.11 4.52 -21.56
C GLY A 44 7.07 3.00 -21.45
N TRP A 45 7.34 2.44 -20.28
CA TRP A 45 7.59 1.01 -20.09
C TRP A 45 6.87 0.45 -18.87
N ILE A 46 6.50 -0.83 -18.94
CA ILE A 46 6.10 -1.63 -17.77
C ILE A 46 7.13 -2.74 -17.53
N VAL A 47 7.48 -2.95 -16.25
CA VAL A 47 8.37 -4.02 -15.78
C VAL A 47 7.55 -5.02 -14.97
N THR A 48 7.67 -6.31 -15.31
CA THR A 48 6.86 -7.39 -14.71
C THR A 48 7.69 -8.49 -14.02
N SER A 49 9.02 -8.57 -14.24
CA SER A 49 9.87 -9.56 -13.56
C SER A 49 10.44 -9.04 -12.25
N TYR A 50 10.66 -9.94 -11.30
CA TYR A 50 11.20 -9.62 -9.97
C TYR A 50 12.60 -9.00 -10.04
N ARG A 51 13.48 -9.57 -10.84
CA ARG A 51 14.87 -9.10 -10.97
C ARG A 51 14.93 -7.67 -11.50
N LEU A 52 14.22 -7.40 -12.61
CA LEU A 52 14.21 -6.07 -13.22
C LEU A 52 13.46 -5.03 -12.37
N ALA A 53 12.41 -5.45 -11.67
CA ALA A 53 11.72 -4.59 -10.70
C ALA A 53 12.69 -4.07 -9.62
N ARG A 54 13.51 -4.94 -9.06
CA ARG A 54 14.54 -4.54 -8.08
C ARG A 54 15.62 -3.66 -8.69
N GLU A 55 16.03 -3.96 -9.91
CA GLU A 55 17.02 -3.17 -10.65
C GLU A 55 16.56 -1.71 -10.77
N VAL A 56 15.34 -1.48 -11.28
CA VAL A 56 14.77 -0.13 -11.40
C VAL A 56 14.61 0.55 -10.03
N LEU A 57 14.11 -0.16 -9.01
CA LEU A 57 13.81 0.41 -7.70
C LEU A 57 15.07 0.81 -6.89
N GLN A 58 16.24 0.30 -7.22
CA GLN A 58 17.50 0.63 -6.54
C GLN A 58 18.44 1.54 -7.36
N ASP A 59 18.20 1.69 -8.65
CA ASP A 59 19.06 2.46 -9.53
C ASP A 59 18.74 3.97 -9.44
N PRO A 60 19.68 4.83 -9.02
CA PRO A 60 19.46 6.26 -8.84
C PRO A 60 19.20 7.04 -10.16
N ARG A 61 19.39 6.41 -11.31
CA ARG A 61 19.03 6.98 -12.61
C ARG A 61 17.50 6.99 -12.84
N PHE A 62 16.76 6.20 -12.06
CA PHE A 62 15.30 6.19 -12.05
C PHE A 62 14.77 7.02 -10.89
N SER A 63 14.29 8.21 -11.19
CA SER A 63 13.81 9.22 -10.25
C SER A 63 12.40 8.94 -9.73
N SER A 64 12.16 9.34 -8.48
CA SER A 64 10.83 9.36 -7.87
C SER A 64 10.12 10.71 -8.04
N ARG A 65 10.77 11.72 -8.60
CA ARG A 65 10.22 13.08 -8.73
C ARG A 65 8.98 13.10 -9.61
N PRO A 66 7.88 13.77 -9.17
CA PRO A 66 6.61 13.81 -9.90
C PRO A 66 6.76 14.34 -11.33
N GLU A 67 7.55 15.39 -11.53
CA GLU A 67 7.78 16.04 -12.82
C GLU A 67 8.50 15.16 -13.87
N LEU A 68 9.07 14.04 -13.43
CA LEU A 68 9.73 13.06 -14.30
C LEU A 68 8.89 11.79 -14.52
N ARG A 69 7.66 11.74 -13.98
CA ARG A 69 6.82 10.53 -14.02
C ARG A 69 5.47 10.83 -14.66
N HIS A 70 4.94 9.85 -15.36
CA HIS A 70 3.57 9.84 -15.86
C HIS A 70 2.74 8.83 -15.09
N SER A 71 1.42 9.09 -14.95
CA SER A 71 0.50 8.16 -14.30
C SER A 71 -0.10 7.19 -15.30
N ALA A 72 -0.13 5.90 -14.93
CA ALA A 72 -0.75 4.88 -15.77
C ALA A 72 -2.29 4.92 -15.72
N VAL A 73 -2.90 5.57 -14.71
CA VAL A 73 -4.34 5.52 -14.45
C VAL A 73 -5.04 6.87 -14.37
N HIS A 74 -4.34 7.96 -14.03
CA HIS A 74 -4.93 9.30 -13.93
C HIS A 74 -4.24 10.28 -14.88
N GLU A 75 -4.99 11.03 -15.65
CA GLU A 75 -4.45 12.17 -16.41
C GLU A 75 -3.87 13.24 -15.47
N VAL A 76 -4.48 13.39 -14.29
CA VAL A 76 -4.14 14.41 -13.28
C VAL A 76 -2.81 14.21 -12.60
N LEU A 77 -2.43 12.95 -12.34
CA LEU A 77 -1.11 12.64 -11.81
C LEU A 77 -0.07 12.56 -12.93
N GLY A 78 -0.50 12.74 -14.19
CA GLY A 78 0.26 12.55 -15.39
C GLY A 78 0.28 13.73 -16.36
N ASP A 79 -0.39 14.87 -16.07
CA ASP A 79 -0.31 16.03 -16.96
C ASP A 79 1.04 16.77 -16.86
N GLY A 80 1.97 16.21 -16.07
CA GLY A 80 3.30 16.83 -15.87
C GLY A 80 3.22 18.19 -15.17
N SER A 81 2.01 18.62 -14.76
CA SER A 81 1.92 19.74 -13.86
C SER A 81 2.41 19.28 -12.50
N PRO A 82 3.62 19.68 -12.11
CA PRO A 82 3.99 19.54 -10.71
C PRO A 82 2.92 20.27 -9.90
N PRO A 83 2.65 19.91 -8.65
CA PRO A 83 2.22 20.92 -7.72
C PRO A 83 3.20 22.07 -7.94
N GLU A 84 2.73 23.27 -8.21
CA GLU A 84 3.47 24.42 -8.78
C GLU A 84 4.82 24.73 -8.10
N GLU A 85 5.17 24.01 -7.04
CA GLU A 85 6.45 24.01 -6.33
C GLU A 85 6.71 22.63 -5.70
N ASP A 86 7.95 22.20 -5.61
CA ASP A 86 8.41 21.10 -4.75
C ASP A 86 7.87 21.31 -3.33
N VAL A 87 6.77 20.65 -2.96
CA VAL A 87 6.18 20.81 -1.63
C VAL A 87 7.14 20.20 -0.60
N PRO A 88 7.76 21.02 0.27
CA PRO A 88 8.71 20.52 1.24
C PRO A 88 8.09 19.42 2.13
N GLY A 89 8.83 18.34 2.38
CA GLY A 89 8.34 17.22 3.18
C GLY A 89 7.63 16.12 2.42
N MET A 90 7.29 16.28 1.13
CA MET A 90 6.69 15.24 0.28
C MET A 90 7.74 14.21 -0.17
N PHE A 91 8.36 13.53 0.80
CA PHE A 91 9.56 12.71 0.62
C PHE A 91 9.38 11.50 -0.32
N VAL A 92 8.18 10.98 -0.52
CA VAL A 92 7.89 9.89 -1.47
C VAL A 92 8.15 10.32 -2.92
N GLY A 93 7.98 11.61 -3.21
CA GLY A 93 8.27 12.22 -4.51
C GLY A 93 9.67 12.85 -4.61
N MET A 94 10.57 12.62 -3.68
CA MET A 94 11.92 13.18 -3.68
C MET A 94 12.97 12.12 -3.96
N ASP A 95 14.11 12.54 -4.51
CA ASP A 95 15.32 11.73 -4.62
C ASP A 95 16.33 12.04 -3.49
N PRO A 96 17.28 11.15 -3.19
CA PRO A 96 18.42 11.51 -2.34
C PRO A 96 19.22 12.72 -2.94
N PRO A 97 19.74 13.65 -2.10
CA PRO A 97 19.85 13.57 -0.64
C PRO A 97 18.63 14.06 0.15
N GLU A 98 17.70 14.82 -0.46
CA GLU A 98 16.55 15.44 0.22
C GLU A 98 15.63 14.37 0.83
N HIS A 99 15.27 13.35 0.06
CA HIS A 99 14.55 12.18 0.54
C HIS A 99 15.19 11.59 1.80
N THR A 100 16.52 11.46 1.81
CA THR A 100 17.25 10.83 2.92
C THR A 100 17.12 11.61 4.22
N ARG A 101 17.02 12.95 4.17
CA ARG A 101 16.79 13.81 5.34
C ARG A 101 15.51 13.41 6.08
N TYR A 102 14.40 13.33 5.37
CA TYR A 102 13.09 12.99 5.96
C TYR A 102 13.02 11.52 6.40
N ARG A 103 13.58 10.61 5.60
CA ARG A 103 13.63 9.17 5.94
C ARG A 103 14.37 8.90 7.24
N LYS A 104 15.46 9.61 7.52
CA LYS A 104 16.20 9.46 8.77
C LYS A 104 15.37 9.87 9.98
N LEU A 105 14.62 10.99 9.89
CA LEU A 105 13.74 11.45 10.96
C LEU A 105 12.64 10.42 11.25
N LEU A 106 11.95 9.93 10.23
CA LEU A 106 10.91 8.93 10.38
C LEU A 106 11.42 7.58 10.92
N THR A 107 12.60 7.14 10.48
CA THR A 107 13.22 5.90 11.00
C THR A 107 13.53 6.02 12.50
N GLY A 108 13.91 7.21 12.98
CA GLY A 108 14.11 7.47 14.40
C GLY A 108 12.81 7.33 15.21
N GLU A 109 11.71 7.87 14.67
CA GLU A 109 10.39 7.80 15.32
C GLU A 109 9.75 6.40 15.25
N LEU A 110 10.07 5.59 14.27
CA LEU A 110 9.64 4.19 14.14
C LEU A 110 10.66 3.20 14.75
N SER A 111 11.32 3.61 15.84
CA SER A 111 12.31 2.79 16.57
C SER A 111 11.69 1.53 17.17
N VAL A 112 12.54 0.52 17.47
CA VAL A 112 12.11 -0.75 18.10
C VAL A 112 11.33 -0.53 19.39
N ARG A 113 11.70 0.47 20.20
CA ARG A 113 10.98 0.81 21.44
C ARG A 113 9.56 1.31 21.14
N ARG A 114 9.41 2.26 20.19
CA ARG A 114 8.09 2.78 19.82
C ARG A 114 7.23 1.69 19.16
N MET A 115 7.83 0.85 18.32
CA MET A 115 7.12 -0.29 17.73
C MET A 115 6.52 -1.22 18.78
N ARG A 116 7.23 -1.53 19.86
CA ARG A 116 6.66 -2.35 20.95
C ARG A 116 5.47 -1.69 21.64
N GLN A 117 5.56 -0.39 21.92
CA GLN A 117 4.44 0.37 22.51
C GLN A 117 3.22 0.40 21.57
N LEU A 118 3.46 0.53 20.26
CA LEU A 118 2.41 0.46 19.26
C LEU A 118 1.78 -0.93 19.18
N GLU A 119 2.56 -2.00 19.23
CA GLU A 119 2.03 -3.38 19.24
C GLU A 119 1.05 -3.61 20.40
N GLU A 120 1.34 -3.12 21.60
CA GLU A 120 0.42 -3.21 22.76
C GLU A 120 -0.90 -2.45 22.49
N ARG A 121 -0.82 -1.26 21.89
CA ARG A 121 -2.02 -0.47 21.53
C ARG A 121 -2.81 -1.11 20.41
N ILE A 122 -2.14 -1.64 19.38
CA ILE A 122 -2.76 -2.36 18.27
C ILE A 122 -3.51 -3.58 18.81
N GLU A 123 -2.90 -4.34 19.72
CA GLU A 123 -3.52 -5.52 20.34
C GLU A 123 -4.77 -5.15 21.14
N ALA A 124 -4.69 -4.12 21.98
CA ALA A 124 -5.83 -3.62 22.73
C ALA A 124 -6.96 -3.13 21.82
N THR A 125 -6.61 -2.44 20.73
CA THR A 125 -7.58 -1.96 19.72
C THR A 125 -8.24 -3.11 18.98
N ALA A 126 -7.46 -4.11 18.53
CA ALA A 126 -8.00 -5.28 17.84
C ALA A 126 -8.98 -6.06 18.73
N HIS A 127 -8.63 -6.25 20.00
CA HIS A 127 -9.51 -6.93 20.97
C HIS A 127 -10.79 -6.14 21.22
N ARG A 128 -10.72 -4.82 21.38
CA ARG A 128 -11.90 -3.96 21.55
C ARG A 128 -12.84 -4.03 20.35
N LEU A 129 -12.31 -3.92 19.13
CA LEU A 129 -13.11 -4.04 17.91
C LEU A 129 -13.80 -5.40 17.81
N ILE A 130 -13.14 -6.50 18.21
CA ILE A 130 -13.75 -7.84 18.23
C ILE A 130 -14.82 -7.94 19.31
N ASP A 131 -14.64 -7.29 20.48
CA ASP A 131 -15.69 -7.24 21.50
C ASP A 131 -16.94 -6.50 21.00
N GLU A 132 -16.75 -5.42 20.23
CA GLU A 132 -17.85 -4.68 19.59
C GLU A 132 -18.58 -5.53 18.52
N LEU A 133 -17.88 -6.40 17.78
CA LEU A 133 -18.47 -7.37 16.85
C LEU A 133 -19.30 -8.44 17.57
N SER A 134 -18.97 -8.76 18.82
CA SER A 134 -19.52 -9.90 19.55
C SER A 134 -20.97 -9.69 19.93
N THR A 135 -21.85 -9.58 18.94
CA THR A 135 -23.29 -9.44 19.06
C THR A 135 -23.98 -10.82 19.15
N PRO A 136 -25.22 -10.92 19.69
CA PRO A 136 -25.99 -12.16 19.70
C PRO A 136 -26.24 -12.74 18.30
N ALA A 137 -26.22 -11.90 17.25
CA ALA A 137 -26.44 -12.31 15.87
C ALA A 137 -25.29 -13.13 15.30
N LYS A 138 -24.09 -13.04 15.89
CA LYS A 138 -22.85 -13.70 15.40
C LYS A 138 -22.61 -13.47 13.90
N ARG A 139 -22.83 -12.25 13.46
CA ARG A 139 -22.67 -11.80 12.09
C ARG A 139 -22.11 -10.37 12.08
N ALA A 140 -21.21 -10.11 11.15
CA ALA A 140 -20.62 -8.79 10.94
C ALA A 140 -20.18 -8.63 9.50
N ASP A 141 -19.93 -7.39 9.07
CA ASP A 141 -19.11 -7.09 7.91
C ASP A 141 -17.70 -6.70 8.39
N LEU A 142 -16.72 -7.57 8.16
CA LEU A 142 -15.36 -7.34 8.66
C LEU A 142 -14.69 -6.11 8.04
N VAL A 143 -15.11 -5.64 6.86
CA VAL A 143 -14.48 -4.46 6.26
C VAL A 143 -14.73 -3.20 7.08
N PRO A 144 -15.98 -2.73 7.26
CA PRO A 144 -16.26 -1.51 8.04
C PRO A 144 -16.14 -1.70 9.56
N GLU A 145 -16.25 -2.94 10.07
CA GLU A 145 -16.33 -3.16 11.51
C GLU A 145 -15.00 -3.58 12.15
N PHE A 146 -14.00 -4.01 11.35
CA PHE A 146 -12.69 -4.43 11.85
C PHE A 146 -11.53 -4.00 10.98
N ALA A 147 -11.53 -4.38 9.68
CA ALA A 147 -10.36 -4.24 8.82
C ALA A 147 -10.00 -2.78 8.51
N ALA A 148 -10.99 -1.92 8.33
CA ALA A 148 -10.77 -0.48 8.12
C ALA A 148 -10.55 0.27 9.45
N PRO A 149 -11.32 0.03 10.54
CA PRO A 149 -11.09 0.73 11.80
C PRO A 149 -9.73 0.47 12.44
N LEU A 150 -9.20 -0.75 12.38
CA LEU A 150 -7.94 -1.08 13.06
C LEU A 150 -6.78 -0.19 12.59
N PRO A 151 -6.37 -0.16 11.32
CA PRO A 151 -5.28 0.71 10.86
C PRO A 151 -5.62 2.20 10.94
N SER A 152 -6.90 2.57 10.81
CA SER A 152 -7.34 3.96 10.97
C SER A 152 -7.11 4.50 12.38
N LEU A 153 -7.41 3.71 13.40
CA LEU A 153 -7.13 4.05 14.78
C LEU A 153 -5.64 4.13 15.07
N VAL A 154 -4.86 3.22 14.48
CA VAL A 154 -3.40 3.23 14.61
C VAL A 154 -2.78 4.50 14.00
N ILE A 155 -3.23 4.91 12.80
CA ILE A 155 -2.70 6.14 12.18
C ILE A 155 -3.16 7.40 12.94
N CYS A 156 -4.37 7.38 13.51
CA CYS A 156 -4.84 8.44 14.40
C CYS A 156 -3.93 8.59 15.63
N ASP A 157 -3.62 7.47 16.30
CA ASP A 157 -2.70 7.45 17.45
C ASP A 157 -1.30 7.95 17.08
N LEU A 158 -0.79 7.59 15.90
CA LEU A 158 0.52 8.03 15.42
C LEU A 158 0.60 9.53 15.14
N LEU A 159 -0.49 10.13 14.69
CA LEU A 159 -0.54 11.54 14.28
C LEU A 159 -1.19 12.44 15.34
N GLY A 160 -1.62 11.88 16.49
CA GLY A 160 -2.32 12.62 17.53
C GLY A 160 -3.67 13.19 17.05
N ILE A 161 -4.38 12.46 16.19
CA ILE A 161 -5.68 12.85 15.63
C ILE A 161 -6.79 12.15 16.41
N PRO A 162 -7.78 12.89 16.97
CA PRO A 162 -8.96 12.27 17.57
C PRO A 162 -9.75 11.46 16.54
N TYR A 163 -10.15 10.24 16.89
CA TYR A 163 -10.85 9.34 15.95
C TYR A 163 -12.15 9.93 15.36
N PRO A 164 -12.98 10.69 16.10
CA PRO A 164 -14.15 11.36 15.50
C PRO A 164 -13.80 12.37 14.40
N GLU A 165 -12.63 13.01 14.48
CA GLU A 165 -12.15 13.91 13.42
C GLU A 165 -11.73 13.11 12.18
N TRP A 166 -11.10 11.95 12.38
CA TRP A 166 -10.77 11.01 11.32
C TRP A 166 -12.02 10.54 10.56
N GLU A 167 -13.08 10.11 11.27
CA GLU A 167 -14.31 9.65 10.62
C GLU A 167 -14.93 10.70 9.70
N ARG A 168 -14.76 11.98 10.03
CA ARG A 168 -15.22 13.10 9.20
C ARG A 168 -14.42 13.27 7.92
N ILE A 169 -13.09 13.03 7.95
CA ILE A 169 -12.20 13.22 6.79
C ILE A 169 -12.00 11.95 5.96
N ARG A 170 -12.29 10.79 6.50
CA ARG A 170 -12.13 9.49 5.84
C ARG A 170 -12.77 9.41 4.44
N PRO A 171 -14.03 9.84 4.23
CA PRO A 171 -14.65 9.77 2.89
C PRO A 171 -13.89 10.58 1.84
N VAL A 172 -13.25 11.67 2.23
CA VAL A 172 -12.41 12.50 1.35
C VAL A 172 -11.16 11.74 0.94
N SER A 173 -10.52 11.04 1.88
CA SER A 173 -9.34 10.21 1.61
C SER A 173 -9.67 9.02 0.70
N GLU A 174 -10.80 8.35 0.93
CA GLU A 174 -11.28 7.25 0.07
C GLU A 174 -11.55 7.75 -1.36
N HIS A 175 -12.19 8.91 -1.50
CA HIS A 175 -12.48 9.50 -2.81
C HIS A 175 -11.21 9.85 -3.60
N MET A 176 -10.19 10.36 -2.93
CA MET A 176 -8.89 10.69 -3.53
C MET A 176 -8.21 9.48 -4.19
N LEU A 177 -8.45 8.26 -3.69
CA LEU A 177 -7.81 7.03 -4.17
C LEU A 177 -8.57 6.33 -5.32
N ARG A 178 -9.70 6.90 -5.77
CA ARG A 178 -10.47 6.33 -6.88
C ARG A 178 -9.82 6.67 -8.21
N THR A 179 -9.89 5.73 -9.15
CA THR A 179 -9.35 5.90 -10.51
C THR A 179 -10.31 6.60 -11.46
N ASP A 180 -11.57 6.79 -11.06
CA ASP A 180 -12.63 7.47 -11.81
C ASP A 180 -12.92 8.91 -11.31
N SER A 181 -12.14 9.40 -10.35
CA SER A 181 -12.21 10.80 -9.90
C SER A 181 -11.59 11.74 -10.93
N THR A 182 -12.19 12.92 -11.08
CA THR A 182 -11.65 13.99 -11.93
C THR A 182 -10.45 14.68 -11.28
N ALA A 183 -9.68 15.40 -12.09
CA ALA A 183 -8.57 16.25 -11.67
C ALA A 183 -8.92 17.17 -10.52
N ASP A 184 -10.01 17.90 -10.69
CA ASP A 184 -10.43 18.92 -9.75
C ASP A 184 -10.91 18.29 -8.43
N GLU A 185 -11.60 17.15 -8.49
CA GLU A 185 -12.00 16.39 -7.30
C GLU A 185 -10.78 15.92 -6.50
N VAL A 186 -9.76 15.36 -7.16
CA VAL A 186 -8.53 14.93 -6.49
C VAL A 186 -7.79 16.10 -5.86
N LYS A 187 -7.69 17.26 -6.54
CA LYS A 187 -7.08 18.49 -6.00
C LYS A 187 -7.84 18.99 -4.77
N GLU A 188 -9.17 18.97 -4.81
CA GLU A 188 -10.01 19.39 -3.68
C GLU A 188 -9.84 18.44 -2.48
N CYS A 189 -9.82 17.12 -2.71
CA CYS A 189 -9.54 16.14 -1.66
C CYS A 189 -8.16 16.37 -1.03
N TYR A 190 -7.14 16.61 -1.89
CA TYR A 190 -5.78 16.90 -1.44
C TYR A 190 -5.76 18.13 -0.53
N ARG A 191 -6.39 19.25 -0.97
CA ARG A 191 -6.47 20.48 -0.21
C ARG A 191 -7.16 20.28 1.15
N ALA A 192 -8.31 19.60 1.16
CA ALA A 192 -9.07 19.38 2.38
C ALA A 192 -8.30 18.52 3.40
N ILE A 193 -7.60 17.47 2.95
CA ILE A 193 -6.78 16.63 3.83
C ILE A 193 -5.56 17.41 4.34
N PHE A 194 -4.94 18.22 3.48
CA PHE A 194 -3.77 19.01 3.86
C PHE A 194 -4.11 20.08 4.89
N GLU A 195 -5.24 20.79 4.73
CA GLU A 195 -5.76 21.75 5.71
C GLU A 195 -6.06 21.07 7.05
N PHE A 196 -6.75 19.93 7.03
CA PHE A 196 -7.07 19.13 8.21
C PHE A 196 -5.81 18.71 8.99
N LEU A 197 -4.78 18.26 8.30
CA LEU A 197 -3.51 17.85 8.93
C LEU A 197 -2.69 19.06 9.40
N GLY A 198 -2.81 20.22 8.75
CA GLY A 198 -2.24 21.47 9.20
C GLY A 198 -2.77 21.87 10.59
N GLU A 199 -4.07 21.70 10.84
CA GLU A 199 -4.67 21.91 12.17
C GLU A 199 -4.08 20.95 13.22
N ALA A 200 -3.82 19.69 12.84
CA ALA A 200 -3.17 18.72 13.74
C ALA A 200 -1.72 19.16 14.07
N VAL A 201 -0.97 19.64 13.07
CA VAL A 201 0.38 20.20 13.29
C VAL A 201 0.35 21.39 14.23
N GLU A 202 -0.60 22.32 14.06
CA GLU A 202 -0.75 23.47 14.97
C GLU A 202 -1.04 23.05 16.41
N ARG A 203 -1.86 22.00 16.61
CA ARG A 203 -2.10 21.45 17.95
C ARG A 203 -0.82 20.89 18.56
N GLN A 204 -0.06 20.10 17.81
CA GLN A 204 1.21 19.54 18.26
C GLN A 204 2.29 20.59 18.54
N ARG A 205 2.31 21.70 17.78
CA ARG A 205 3.21 22.85 18.07
C ARG A 205 2.91 23.51 19.41
N LYS A 206 1.60 23.65 19.73
CA LYS A 206 1.16 24.25 21.00
C LYS A 206 1.40 23.32 22.20
N GLN A 207 1.16 22.03 22.02
CA GLN A 207 1.27 21.02 23.06
C GLN A 207 1.69 19.66 22.44
N PRO A 208 3.00 19.41 22.28
CA PRO A 208 3.50 18.16 21.71
C PRO A 208 3.08 16.97 22.57
N GLN A 209 2.50 15.96 21.94
CA GLN A 209 2.09 14.71 22.57
C GLN A 209 3.19 13.63 22.40
N ASP A 210 3.08 12.51 23.12
CA ASP A 210 3.97 11.35 22.96
C ASP A 210 3.49 10.45 21.79
N ASP A 211 3.47 11.04 20.59
CA ASP A 211 3.17 10.39 19.32
C ASP A 211 4.26 10.72 18.28
N LEU A 212 4.14 10.20 17.06
CA LEU A 212 5.14 10.41 16.02
C LEU A 212 5.22 11.88 15.60
N LEU A 213 4.07 12.53 15.40
CA LEU A 213 4.03 13.92 14.95
C LEU A 213 4.58 14.87 16.04
N GLY A 214 4.22 14.63 17.31
CA GLY A 214 4.78 15.34 18.45
C GLY A 214 6.30 15.15 18.60
N GLY A 215 6.78 13.92 18.36
CA GLY A 215 8.21 13.62 18.32
C GLY A 215 8.95 14.42 17.22
N LEU A 216 8.40 14.46 16.01
CA LEU A 216 8.97 15.26 14.92
C LEU A 216 8.98 16.77 15.24
N VAL A 217 7.94 17.28 15.91
CA VAL A 217 7.89 18.67 16.40
C VAL A 217 9.01 18.93 17.41
N GLN A 218 9.25 18.00 18.35
CA GLN A 218 10.28 18.14 19.40
C GLN A 218 11.71 18.04 18.85
N VAL A 219 11.94 17.21 17.84
CA VAL A 219 13.26 17.16 17.14
C VAL A 219 13.61 18.51 16.55
N GLY A 220 12.62 19.29 16.10
CA GLY A 220 12.80 20.63 15.56
C GLY A 220 13.37 20.64 14.13
N GLY A 221 13.54 21.85 13.57
CA GLY A 221 14.12 22.05 12.25
C GLY A 221 13.24 21.68 11.06
N LEU A 222 11.96 21.37 11.30
CA LEU A 222 10.92 21.19 10.26
C LEU A 222 9.93 22.37 10.32
N SER A 223 9.56 22.92 9.17
CA SER A 223 8.47 23.87 9.03
C SER A 223 7.10 23.19 9.19
N ASP A 224 6.03 23.99 9.35
CA ASP A 224 4.68 23.43 9.44
C ASP A 224 4.26 22.76 8.13
N VAL A 225 4.69 23.28 6.99
CA VAL A 225 4.46 22.67 5.68
C VAL A 225 5.15 21.29 5.59
N GLU A 226 6.40 21.17 6.03
CA GLU A 226 7.12 19.89 6.05
C GLU A 226 6.45 18.86 6.96
N LEU A 227 6.01 19.27 8.16
CA LEU A 227 5.29 18.42 9.09
C LEU A 227 3.95 17.98 8.53
N THR A 228 3.18 18.91 7.94
CA THR A 228 1.90 18.60 7.31
C THR A 228 2.06 17.65 6.13
N SER A 229 3.10 17.86 5.30
CA SER A 229 3.41 16.97 4.17
C SER A 229 3.79 15.56 4.61
N ILE A 230 4.57 15.44 5.67
CA ILE A 230 4.91 14.14 6.27
C ILE A 230 3.66 13.46 6.82
N ALA A 231 2.84 14.20 7.58
CA ALA A 231 1.60 13.68 8.14
C ALA A 231 0.63 13.25 7.03
N PHE A 232 0.52 14.02 5.93
CA PHE A 232 -0.30 13.70 4.77
C PHE A 232 0.07 12.36 4.15
N GLN A 233 1.37 12.10 3.93
CA GLN A 233 1.83 10.85 3.33
C GLN A 233 1.60 9.65 4.25
N LEU A 234 1.84 9.80 5.56
CA LEU A 234 1.57 8.74 6.54
C LEU A 234 0.08 8.46 6.67
N PHE A 235 -0.74 9.51 6.68
CA PHE A 235 -2.20 9.44 6.76
C PHE A 235 -2.78 8.71 5.55
N THR A 236 -2.48 9.14 4.33
CA THR A 236 -3.06 8.61 3.10
C THR A 236 -2.57 7.19 2.78
N ALA A 237 -1.31 6.87 3.05
CA ALA A 237 -0.75 5.55 2.77
C ALA A 237 -0.98 4.52 3.89
N GLY A 238 -1.19 4.97 5.13
CA GLY A 238 -1.10 4.11 6.31
C GLY A 238 -2.35 3.26 6.58
N HIS A 239 -3.54 3.72 6.23
CA HIS A 239 -4.77 3.03 6.60
C HIS A 239 -5.35 2.13 5.49
N GLU A 240 -5.50 2.63 4.27
CA GLU A 240 -6.15 1.89 3.17
C GLU A 240 -5.39 0.61 2.78
N THR A 241 -4.08 0.69 2.70
CA THR A 241 -3.26 -0.46 2.32
C THR A 241 -3.37 -1.61 3.32
N THR A 242 -3.28 -1.30 4.61
CA THR A 242 -3.39 -2.30 5.68
C THR A 242 -4.81 -2.81 5.84
N ALA A 243 -5.83 -1.96 5.70
CA ALA A 243 -7.24 -2.35 5.72
C ALA A 243 -7.57 -3.37 4.61
N ASN A 244 -7.08 -3.11 3.39
CA ASN A 244 -7.27 -4.04 2.27
C ASN A 244 -6.46 -5.33 2.45
N MET A 245 -5.27 -5.28 3.05
CA MET A 245 -4.52 -6.49 3.41
C MET A 245 -5.24 -7.31 4.49
N LEU A 246 -5.80 -6.69 5.52
CA LEU A 246 -6.55 -7.38 6.57
C LEU A 246 -7.81 -8.05 6.01
N SER A 247 -8.59 -7.36 5.19
CA SER A 247 -9.82 -7.88 4.61
C SER A 247 -9.56 -8.98 3.58
N LEU A 248 -8.70 -8.72 2.57
CA LEU A 248 -8.32 -9.71 1.55
C LEU A 248 -7.59 -10.91 2.15
N GLY A 249 -6.70 -10.69 3.12
CA GLY A 249 -5.97 -11.77 3.77
C GLY A 249 -6.89 -12.67 4.61
N THR A 250 -7.86 -12.09 5.32
CA THR A 250 -8.88 -12.88 6.01
C THR A 250 -9.72 -13.68 5.01
N PHE A 251 -10.15 -13.05 3.91
CA PHE A 251 -10.88 -13.74 2.84
C PHE A 251 -10.06 -14.86 2.23
N THR A 252 -8.76 -14.63 1.95
CA THR A 252 -7.86 -15.66 1.44
C THR A 252 -7.76 -16.84 2.40
N LEU A 253 -7.57 -16.60 3.69
CA LEU A 253 -7.47 -17.66 4.69
C LEU A 253 -8.78 -18.45 4.83
N LEU A 254 -9.95 -17.78 4.79
CA LEU A 254 -11.25 -18.42 4.86
C LEU A 254 -11.57 -19.28 3.62
N THR A 255 -11.03 -18.92 2.45
CA THR A 255 -11.20 -19.69 1.20
C THR A 255 -10.14 -20.78 1.01
N HIS A 256 -9.11 -20.83 1.89
CA HIS A 256 -8.08 -21.87 1.91
C HIS A 256 -8.09 -22.61 3.26
N PRO A 257 -9.12 -23.44 3.54
CA PRO A 257 -9.33 -24.01 4.88
C PRO A 257 -8.18 -24.88 5.38
N GLY A 258 -7.42 -25.53 4.49
CA GLY A 258 -6.21 -26.30 4.85
C GLY A 258 -5.09 -25.41 5.38
N GLN A 259 -4.89 -24.23 4.78
CA GLN A 259 -3.89 -23.26 5.22
C GLN A 259 -4.31 -22.62 6.56
N LEU A 260 -5.60 -22.27 6.70
CA LEU A 260 -6.13 -21.72 7.95
C LEU A 260 -6.05 -22.75 9.10
N ALA A 261 -6.39 -24.01 8.85
CA ALA A 261 -6.26 -25.06 9.86
C ALA A 261 -4.81 -25.24 10.30
N ALA A 262 -3.86 -25.21 9.38
CA ALA A 262 -2.44 -25.27 9.69
C ALA A 262 -1.97 -24.06 10.53
N LEU A 263 -2.43 -22.85 10.20
CA LEU A 263 -2.11 -21.64 10.96
C LEU A 263 -2.66 -21.70 12.39
N LYS A 264 -3.91 -22.20 12.56
CA LYS A 264 -4.53 -22.37 13.88
C LYS A 264 -3.82 -23.44 14.72
N ALA A 265 -3.31 -24.50 14.08
CA ALA A 265 -2.59 -25.58 14.77
C ALA A 265 -1.17 -25.16 15.17
N ASP A 266 -0.53 -24.27 14.44
CA ASP A 266 0.83 -23.79 14.69
C ASP A 266 0.89 -22.26 14.53
N PRO A 267 0.69 -21.49 15.62
CA PRO A 267 0.78 -20.03 15.58
C PRO A 267 2.15 -19.48 15.17
N ALA A 268 3.23 -20.29 15.23
CA ALA A 268 4.56 -19.87 14.77
C ALA A 268 4.59 -19.60 13.25
N LEU A 269 3.66 -20.19 12.50
CA LEU A 269 3.50 -19.93 11.05
C LEU A 269 3.00 -18.51 10.72
N LEU A 270 2.46 -17.77 11.70
CA LEU A 270 1.81 -16.48 11.45
C LEU A 270 2.72 -15.45 10.77
N HIS A 271 3.99 -15.40 11.17
CA HIS A 271 4.96 -14.49 10.53
C HIS A 271 5.14 -14.83 9.03
N GLY A 272 5.34 -16.10 8.72
CA GLY A 272 5.45 -16.56 7.34
C GLY A 272 4.15 -16.37 6.55
N ALA A 273 3.01 -16.62 7.18
CA ALA A 273 1.69 -16.39 6.58
C ALA A 273 1.47 -14.94 6.17
N VAL A 274 1.88 -13.97 7.01
CA VAL A 274 1.81 -12.54 6.66
C VAL A 274 2.71 -12.21 5.47
N GLU A 275 3.94 -12.72 5.42
CA GLU A 275 4.82 -12.51 4.26
C GLU A 275 4.25 -13.13 2.98
N GLU A 276 3.64 -14.31 3.07
CA GLU A 276 3.00 -14.94 1.92
C GLU A 276 1.73 -14.20 1.48
N LEU A 277 0.91 -13.72 2.40
CA LEU A 277 -0.24 -12.88 2.07
C LEU A 277 0.19 -11.58 1.37
N LEU A 278 1.24 -10.92 1.86
CA LEU A 278 1.83 -9.74 1.21
C LEU A 278 2.29 -10.04 -0.22
N ARG A 279 3.00 -11.15 -0.41
CA ARG A 279 3.45 -11.59 -1.74
C ARG A 279 2.26 -11.91 -2.66
N TYR A 280 1.35 -12.74 -2.18
CA TYR A 280 0.26 -13.31 -2.97
C TYR A 280 -0.78 -12.27 -3.39
N LEU A 281 -1.14 -11.35 -2.51
CA LEU A 281 -2.18 -10.35 -2.74
C LEU A 281 -1.65 -9.06 -3.37
N THR A 282 -0.55 -8.52 -2.88
CA THR A 282 0.10 -7.29 -3.37
C THR A 282 -0.90 -6.20 -3.76
N VAL A 283 -1.50 -5.53 -2.76
CA VAL A 283 -2.67 -4.64 -2.94
C VAL A 283 -2.43 -3.38 -3.78
N ILE A 284 -1.17 -2.97 -4.00
CA ILE A 284 -0.84 -1.86 -4.93
C ILE A 284 -0.93 -2.39 -6.36
N GLN A 285 -2.09 -2.17 -7.00
CA GLN A 285 -2.39 -2.89 -8.24
C GLN A 285 -1.77 -2.28 -9.50
N PHE A 286 -1.59 -0.95 -9.57
CA PHE A 286 -1.09 -0.28 -10.75
C PHE A 286 0.42 -0.04 -10.73
N GLY A 287 1.09 -0.58 -9.71
CA GLY A 287 2.55 -0.53 -9.59
C GLY A 287 3.10 0.80 -9.06
N ILE A 288 4.40 0.94 -9.21
CA ILE A 288 5.18 2.12 -8.80
C ILE A 288 5.88 2.68 -10.02
N SER A 289 5.74 3.99 -10.27
CA SER A 289 6.39 4.65 -11.42
C SER A 289 7.72 5.28 -11.03
N ARG A 290 8.66 5.30 -12.00
CA ARG A 290 9.95 6.01 -11.95
C ARG A 290 10.19 6.69 -13.28
N GLY A 291 10.77 7.90 -13.26
CA GLY A 291 11.21 8.61 -14.46
C GLY A 291 12.70 8.38 -14.73
N ALA A 292 13.06 8.06 -15.96
CA ALA A 292 14.45 7.92 -16.35
C ALA A 292 15.11 9.30 -16.51
N ARG A 293 16.21 9.55 -15.79
CA ARG A 293 16.98 10.81 -15.83
C ARG A 293 17.95 10.86 -17.01
N GLU A 294 18.33 9.71 -17.53
CA GLU A 294 19.24 9.52 -18.66
C GLU A 294 18.85 8.22 -19.39
N ASP A 295 19.48 7.94 -20.53
CA ASP A 295 19.28 6.68 -21.25
C ASP A 295 19.82 5.52 -20.42
N VAL A 296 18.98 4.50 -20.19
CA VAL A 296 19.33 3.32 -19.38
C VAL A 296 18.98 2.04 -20.13
N GLU A 297 19.94 1.12 -20.23
CA GLU A 297 19.69 -0.24 -20.73
C GLU A 297 18.99 -1.05 -19.62
N LEU A 298 17.80 -1.62 -19.93
CA LEU A 298 16.99 -2.37 -18.99
C LEU A 298 16.36 -3.59 -19.69
N GLY A 299 16.77 -4.79 -19.32
CA GLY A 299 16.15 -6.02 -19.85
C GLY A 299 16.22 -6.16 -21.38
N GLY A 300 17.22 -5.60 -22.01
CA GLY A 300 17.42 -5.65 -23.47
C GLY A 300 16.75 -4.53 -24.27
N VAL A 301 16.16 -3.54 -23.59
CA VAL A 301 15.62 -2.33 -24.22
C VAL A 301 16.35 -1.09 -23.69
N THR A 302 16.41 -0.02 -24.49
CA THR A 302 16.90 1.28 -24.05
C THR A 302 15.73 2.14 -23.59
N VAL A 303 15.62 2.36 -22.27
CA VAL A 303 14.74 3.37 -21.68
C VAL A 303 15.38 4.73 -21.90
N LYS A 304 14.71 5.63 -22.61
CA LYS A 304 15.22 6.96 -22.93
C LYS A 304 15.02 7.93 -21.76
N ALA A 305 15.89 8.91 -21.64
CA ALA A 305 15.71 10.04 -20.73
C ALA A 305 14.32 10.67 -20.91
N GLY A 306 13.63 10.93 -19.80
CA GLY A 306 12.26 11.44 -19.78
C GLY A 306 11.17 10.37 -19.92
N GLN A 307 11.51 9.11 -20.22
CA GLN A 307 10.50 8.05 -20.21
C GLN A 307 10.20 7.56 -18.79
N THR A 308 8.95 7.18 -18.57
CA THR A 308 8.50 6.56 -17.31
C THR A 308 8.56 5.05 -17.41
N VAL A 309 8.98 4.42 -16.31
CA VAL A 309 8.94 2.97 -16.10
C VAL A 309 7.98 2.68 -14.96
N THR A 310 6.92 1.93 -15.22
CA THR A 310 6.00 1.41 -14.21
C THR A 310 6.40 -0.01 -13.80
N ILE A 311 6.62 -0.23 -12.52
CA ILE A 311 6.99 -1.53 -11.95
C ILE A 311 5.71 -2.21 -11.44
N SER A 312 5.28 -3.30 -12.08
CA SER A 312 4.14 -4.11 -11.60
C SER A 312 4.57 -4.98 -10.42
N LEU A 313 4.32 -4.52 -9.21
CA LEU A 313 4.61 -5.30 -7.99
C LEU A 313 3.82 -6.62 -7.94
N PRO A 314 2.51 -6.68 -8.31
CA PRO A 314 1.78 -7.94 -8.37
C PRO A 314 2.42 -8.95 -9.32
N ALA A 315 2.85 -8.52 -10.50
CA ALA A 315 3.51 -9.41 -11.47
C ALA A 315 4.87 -9.90 -10.94
N ALA A 316 5.68 -9.01 -10.38
CA ALA A 316 6.99 -9.33 -9.84
C ALA A 316 6.92 -10.30 -8.65
N ASN A 317 5.90 -10.17 -7.79
CA ASN A 317 5.66 -11.08 -6.67
C ASN A 317 5.11 -12.46 -7.09
N ARG A 318 4.71 -12.61 -8.34
CA ARG A 318 4.30 -13.89 -8.95
C ARG A 318 5.35 -14.44 -9.93
N ASP A 319 6.61 -13.96 -9.84
CA ASP A 319 7.69 -14.39 -10.70
C ASP A 319 8.19 -15.81 -10.32
N PRO A 320 8.07 -16.82 -11.22
CA PRO A 320 8.52 -18.19 -10.94
C PRO A 320 10.04 -18.31 -10.81
N GLU A 321 10.82 -17.39 -11.36
CA GLU A 321 12.28 -17.34 -11.15
C GLU A 321 12.65 -17.04 -9.69
N ARG A 322 11.74 -16.39 -8.95
CA ARG A 322 11.94 -16.05 -7.54
C ARG A 322 11.15 -16.91 -6.58
N PHE A 323 9.91 -17.28 -6.93
CA PHE A 323 8.99 -18.02 -6.08
C PHE A 323 8.46 -19.23 -6.84
N ALA A 324 8.84 -20.45 -6.42
CA ALA A 324 8.32 -21.67 -7.02
C ALA A 324 6.80 -21.75 -6.88
N ASP A 325 6.08 -22.21 -7.93
CA ASP A 325 4.62 -22.27 -7.97
C ASP A 325 3.93 -20.98 -7.47
N PRO A 326 4.26 -19.79 -8.06
CA PRO A 326 3.96 -18.49 -7.46
C PRO A 326 2.45 -18.21 -7.34
N ASP A 327 1.62 -18.90 -8.09
CA ASP A 327 0.17 -18.76 -8.11
C ASP A 327 -0.54 -19.65 -7.07
N VAL A 328 0.21 -20.49 -6.35
CA VAL A 328 -0.28 -21.25 -5.21
C VAL A 328 -0.06 -20.46 -3.93
N PHE A 329 -1.14 -20.27 -3.15
CA PHE A 329 -1.06 -19.70 -1.81
C PHE A 329 -0.58 -20.76 -0.81
N ASP A 330 0.59 -20.54 -0.21
CA ASP A 330 1.19 -21.45 0.78
C ASP A 330 1.85 -20.68 1.93
N ILE A 331 1.24 -20.73 3.12
CA ILE A 331 1.74 -20.03 4.32
C ILE A 331 3.11 -20.52 4.82
N ARG A 332 3.61 -21.64 4.30
CA ARG A 332 4.93 -22.19 4.61
C ARG A 332 6.00 -21.74 3.62
N ARG A 333 5.59 -21.06 2.54
CA ARG A 333 6.52 -20.55 1.55
C ARG A 333 7.51 -19.56 2.20
N PRO A 334 8.82 -19.63 1.87
CA PRO A 334 9.79 -18.60 2.25
C PRO A 334 9.57 -17.31 1.40
N ALA A 335 8.50 -16.59 1.72
CA ALA A 335 8.07 -15.40 0.97
C ALA A 335 8.83 -14.12 1.35
N ALA A 336 9.81 -14.19 2.25
CA ALA A 336 10.65 -13.05 2.62
C ALA A 336 11.36 -12.46 1.39
N GLY A 337 11.45 -11.13 1.37
CA GLY A 337 12.00 -10.39 0.24
C GLY A 337 10.99 -10.18 -0.89
N ASN A 338 9.69 -10.45 -0.69
CA ASN A 338 8.66 -9.99 -1.62
C ASN A 338 8.68 -8.47 -1.78
N LEU A 339 8.12 -7.98 -2.87
CA LEU A 339 8.15 -6.56 -3.23
C LEU A 339 6.86 -5.81 -2.85
N ALA A 340 5.99 -6.35 -1.99
CA ALA A 340 4.75 -5.67 -1.59
C ALA A 340 5.01 -4.29 -0.97
N PHE A 341 6.14 -4.11 -0.29
CA PHE A 341 6.60 -2.84 0.26
C PHE A 341 7.61 -2.09 -0.62
N GLY A 342 7.73 -2.46 -1.89
CA GLY A 342 8.77 -1.93 -2.77
C GLY A 342 10.17 -2.41 -2.40
N PHE A 343 11.19 -1.68 -2.89
CA PHE A 343 12.61 -1.98 -2.67
C PHE A 343 13.47 -0.70 -2.75
N GLY A 344 14.70 -0.75 -2.23
CA GLY A 344 15.65 0.35 -2.30
C GLY A 344 15.34 1.48 -1.31
N VAL A 345 15.80 2.70 -1.63
CA VAL A 345 15.71 3.85 -0.73
C VAL A 345 14.27 4.26 -0.40
N HIS A 346 13.33 3.98 -1.30
CA HIS A 346 11.90 4.23 -1.15
C HIS A 346 11.10 3.03 -0.62
N GLN A 347 11.74 1.96 -0.16
CA GLN A 347 11.02 0.88 0.49
C GLN A 347 10.13 1.44 1.62
N CYS A 348 8.92 0.92 1.76
CA CYS A 348 7.92 1.45 2.71
C CYS A 348 8.52 1.71 4.10
N VAL A 349 8.37 2.94 4.60
CA VAL A 349 8.92 3.35 5.91
C VAL A 349 8.20 2.67 7.06
N ALA A 350 6.89 2.44 6.91
CA ALA A 350 6.01 1.86 7.92
C ALA A 350 5.85 0.33 7.77
N GLN A 351 6.70 -0.35 6.99
CA GLN A 351 6.56 -1.78 6.70
C GLN A 351 6.53 -2.68 7.94
N GLN A 352 7.22 -2.30 9.02
CA GLN A 352 7.20 -3.06 10.27
C GLN A 352 5.89 -2.87 11.02
N LEU A 353 5.34 -1.65 11.01
CA LEU A 353 4.04 -1.35 11.58
C LEU A 353 2.94 -2.14 10.86
N ALA A 354 2.88 -2.09 9.53
CA ALA A 354 1.89 -2.83 8.77
C ALA A 354 1.96 -4.35 9.02
N ARG A 355 3.19 -4.91 9.14
CA ARG A 355 3.37 -6.32 9.52
C ARG A 355 2.85 -6.61 10.94
N ALA A 356 3.07 -5.70 11.88
CA ALA A 356 2.58 -5.85 13.24
C ALA A 356 1.04 -5.83 13.26
N GLU A 357 0.42 -4.88 12.59
CA GLU A 357 -1.03 -4.77 12.47
C GLU A 357 -1.65 -6.04 11.86
N MET A 358 -1.08 -6.55 10.77
CA MET A 358 -1.54 -7.79 10.14
C MET A 358 -1.39 -9.00 11.07
N ARG A 359 -0.21 -9.18 11.71
CA ARG A 359 0.00 -10.30 12.66
C ARG A 359 -0.98 -10.25 13.81
N ILE A 360 -1.13 -9.09 14.43
CA ILE A 360 -2.02 -8.89 15.58
C ILE A 360 -3.48 -9.07 15.14
N GLY A 361 -3.87 -8.44 14.04
CA GLY A 361 -5.24 -8.50 13.51
C GLY A 361 -5.68 -9.92 13.17
N TYR A 362 -4.87 -10.68 12.42
CA TYR A 362 -5.22 -12.06 12.09
C TYR A 362 -5.23 -12.96 13.33
N ARG A 363 -4.23 -12.83 14.23
CA ARG A 363 -4.21 -13.58 15.47
C ARG A 363 -5.47 -13.32 16.28
N ALA A 364 -5.80 -12.06 16.53
CA ALA A 364 -6.96 -11.68 17.31
C ALA A 364 -8.28 -12.20 16.71
N LEU A 365 -8.45 -12.09 15.38
CA LEU A 365 -9.64 -12.62 14.71
C LEU A 365 -9.80 -14.12 14.88
N PHE A 366 -8.77 -14.91 14.57
CA PHE A 366 -8.89 -16.37 14.56
C PHE A 366 -8.84 -17.01 15.95
N ASP A 367 -8.20 -16.35 16.93
CA ASP A 367 -8.22 -16.80 18.33
C ASP A 367 -9.57 -16.51 19.03
N ARG A 368 -10.12 -15.30 18.79
CA ARG A 368 -11.36 -14.86 19.45
C ARG A 368 -12.62 -15.35 18.74
N LEU A 369 -12.54 -15.57 17.44
CA LEU A 369 -13.64 -16.06 16.61
C LEU A 369 -13.26 -17.39 15.93
N PRO A 370 -13.08 -18.47 16.69
CA PRO A 370 -12.55 -19.74 16.14
C PRO A 370 -13.46 -20.38 15.08
N GLY A 371 -14.76 -20.05 15.10
CA GLY A 371 -15.76 -20.46 14.11
C GLY A 371 -15.89 -19.54 12.91
N LEU A 372 -15.04 -18.50 12.77
CA LEU A 372 -15.15 -17.51 11.72
C LEU A 372 -15.22 -18.15 10.33
N ALA A 373 -16.27 -17.81 9.58
CA ALA A 373 -16.54 -18.30 8.23
C ALA A 373 -17.24 -17.22 7.40
N LEU A 374 -17.21 -17.35 6.08
CA LEU A 374 -17.98 -16.47 5.20
C LEU A 374 -19.49 -16.67 5.44
N ALA A 375 -20.22 -15.57 5.53
CA ALA A 375 -21.68 -15.59 5.61
C ALA A 375 -22.36 -15.57 4.23
N VAL A 376 -21.57 -15.45 3.17
CA VAL A 376 -21.98 -15.45 1.75
C VAL A 376 -21.06 -16.36 0.94
N PRO A 377 -21.50 -16.89 -0.22
CA PRO A 377 -20.61 -17.57 -1.16
C PRO A 377 -19.42 -16.68 -1.57
N ALA A 378 -18.25 -17.28 -1.74
CA ALA A 378 -17.02 -16.53 -2.06
C ALA A 378 -17.10 -15.73 -3.38
N ASP A 379 -17.85 -16.21 -4.36
CA ASP A 379 -18.11 -15.55 -5.64
C ASP A 379 -19.06 -14.33 -5.54
N ARG A 380 -19.63 -14.08 -4.37
CA ARG A 380 -20.47 -12.90 -4.07
C ARG A 380 -19.72 -11.78 -3.36
N VAL A 381 -18.47 -12.00 -3.02
CA VAL A 381 -17.61 -10.95 -2.43
C VAL A 381 -17.18 -9.97 -3.52
N GLU A 382 -17.64 -8.71 -3.41
CA GLU A 382 -17.34 -7.67 -4.39
C GLU A 382 -15.96 -7.06 -4.19
N THR A 383 -15.21 -6.90 -5.28
CA THR A 383 -13.87 -6.31 -5.27
C THR A 383 -13.88 -4.82 -5.60
N ARG A 384 -12.82 -4.12 -5.16
CA ARG A 384 -12.53 -2.71 -5.45
C ARG A 384 -11.58 -2.64 -6.64
N THR A 385 -12.10 -2.71 -7.87
CA THR A 385 -11.28 -2.68 -9.09
C THR A 385 -10.96 -1.29 -9.61
N THR A 386 -11.73 -0.28 -9.16
CA THR A 386 -11.61 1.13 -9.56
C THR A 386 -10.84 1.98 -8.54
N GLU A 387 -9.98 1.36 -7.74
CA GLU A 387 -9.18 2.04 -6.73
C GLU A 387 -7.69 1.71 -6.92
N ILE A 388 -6.80 2.64 -6.54
CA ILE A 388 -5.34 2.45 -6.61
C ILE A 388 -4.91 1.28 -5.73
N VAL A 389 -5.56 1.13 -4.58
CA VAL A 389 -5.35 0.02 -3.66
C VAL A 389 -6.43 -1.03 -3.86
N TYR A 390 -6.02 -2.20 -4.37
CA TYR A 390 -6.94 -3.32 -4.57
C TYR A 390 -7.46 -3.89 -3.25
N GLY A 391 -8.74 -4.20 -3.20
CA GLY A 391 -9.39 -4.73 -2.01
C GLY A 391 -10.78 -5.30 -2.28
N ILE A 392 -11.53 -5.50 -1.22
CA ILE A 392 -12.93 -5.91 -1.24
C ILE A 392 -13.80 -4.85 -0.55
N LYS A 393 -15.05 -4.70 -1.03
CA LYS A 393 -15.98 -3.68 -0.50
C LYS A 393 -16.59 -4.09 0.82
N SER A 394 -16.88 -5.37 0.96
CA SER A 394 -17.60 -5.93 2.10
C SER A 394 -17.17 -7.39 2.28
N LEU A 395 -16.99 -7.83 3.50
CA LEU A 395 -16.70 -9.21 3.86
C LEU A 395 -17.67 -9.71 4.94
N PRO A 396 -18.88 -10.11 4.55
CA PRO A 396 -19.86 -10.65 5.49
C PRO A 396 -19.39 -11.98 6.07
N VAL A 397 -19.32 -12.06 7.39
CA VAL A 397 -18.87 -13.24 8.14
C VAL A 397 -19.85 -13.66 9.22
N THR A 398 -19.68 -14.88 9.69
CA THR A 398 -20.38 -15.47 10.84
C THR A 398 -19.40 -16.30 11.67
N TRP A 399 -19.76 -16.61 12.95
CA TRP A 399 -18.93 -17.42 13.86
C TRP A 399 -19.73 -18.14 14.93
#